data_c24dfeac67546751adaacb03b7cd801c
#
_entry.id   c24dfeac67546751adaacb03b7cd801c
#
_cell.length_a   1.000
_cell.length_b   1.000
_cell.length_c   1.000
_cell.angle_alpha   90.00
_cell.angle_beta   90.00
_cell.angle_gamma   90.00
#
_symmetry.space_group_name_H-M   'P 1'
#
loop_
_entity.id
_entity.type
_entity.pdbx_description
1 polymer ?
#
loop_
_entity_poly.entity_id
_entity_poly.type
_entity_poly.pdbx_seq_one_letter_code
_entity_poly.pdbx_strand_id
1 'polypeptide(L)'
;MNRLFSILTLLVCTCAMQAQTDSLPCTTSAYHIGVGPMNVLDTYLSQEKFTGTGFTFLSDTEYERPGRRWMTVMQHQARFSMLHDRTDTEDELEGAYDFYVGRYYTLNVLRSTLNAQLGCRLNGGAGFIDNTSNSNNPAQARAHLNLMPSARASYGFTLLKRPMALHYELDLPLVGIMFSPNYGQSYYEIFNRGNYDHNIVPTTFISAPSFRQQLMLNVGLSKRLTMRIGYLGDYQQAKVNNLKQHIYAHQFMIGIVRTIRVLNDK
;
A
#
# COMPACT_ATOMS: atom_id res chain seq x y z
N MET A 1 28.06 -17.80 -19.42
CA MET A 1 26.84 -16.98 -19.37
C MET A 1 25.59 -17.67 -20.00
N ASN A 2 25.74 -18.43 -21.06
CA ASN A 2 24.59 -19.06 -21.76
C ASN A 2 23.93 -20.26 -21.04
N ARG A 3 24.63 -20.94 -20.14
CA ARG A 3 24.06 -22.09 -19.41
C ARG A 3 23.12 -21.73 -18.27
N LEU A 4 23.34 -20.60 -17.61
CA LEU A 4 22.44 -20.07 -16.55
C LEU A 4 21.11 -19.57 -17.14
N PHE A 5 21.15 -18.96 -18.33
CA PHE A 5 19.94 -18.50 -19.04
C PHE A 5 19.09 -19.69 -19.51
N SER A 6 19.73 -20.78 -19.98
CA SER A 6 19.02 -21.99 -20.41
C SER A 6 18.38 -22.75 -19.24
N ILE A 7 18.98 -22.74 -18.06
CA ILE A 7 18.41 -23.37 -16.86
C ILE A 7 17.22 -22.54 -16.36
N LEU A 8 17.29 -21.20 -16.40
CA LEU A 8 16.19 -20.33 -16.03
C LEU A 8 15.00 -20.46 -16.98
N THR A 9 15.25 -20.63 -18.28
CA THR A 9 14.20 -20.83 -19.29
C THR A 9 13.56 -22.23 -19.19
N LEU A 10 14.32 -23.26 -18.83
CA LEU A 10 13.79 -24.61 -18.62
C LEU A 10 12.92 -24.69 -17.34
N LEU A 11 13.27 -23.97 -16.27
CA LEU A 11 12.45 -23.90 -15.05
C LEU A 11 11.09 -23.21 -15.29
N VAL A 12 11.03 -22.28 -16.22
CA VAL A 12 9.77 -21.57 -16.58
C VAL A 12 8.88 -22.45 -17.46
N CYS A 13 9.44 -23.33 -18.32
CA CYS A 13 8.65 -24.15 -19.24
C CYS A 13 8.03 -25.41 -18.60
N THR A 14 8.57 -25.93 -17.49
CA THR A 14 8.03 -27.16 -16.87
C THR A 14 6.77 -26.95 -16.02
N CYS A 15 6.31 -25.70 -15.83
CA CYS A 15 5.10 -25.39 -15.07
C CYS A 15 3.79 -25.33 -15.91
N ALA A 16 3.82 -25.73 -17.19
CA ALA A 16 2.71 -25.45 -18.12
C ALA A 16 1.68 -26.58 -18.27
N MET A 17 1.77 -27.68 -17.55
CA MET A 17 0.79 -28.77 -17.67
C MET A 17 0.15 -29.10 -16.32
N GLN A 18 -0.85 -28.32 -15.90
CA GLN A 18 -1.82 -28.78 -14.92
C GLN A 18 -3.22 -28.68 -15.49
N ALA A 19 -3.95 -29.80 -15.38
CA ALA A 19 -5.32 -29.96 -15.83
C ALA A 19 -6.22 -28.81 -15.34
N GLN A 20 -7.00 -28.24 -16.26
CA GLN A 20 -8.08 -27.33 -15.94
C GLN A 20 -9.15 -28.09 -15.15
N THR A 21 -9.15 -27.93 -13.84
CA THR A 21 -10.35 -28.15 -13.04
C THR A 21 -11.22 -26.91 -13.23
N ASP A 22 -12.40 -27.08 -13.81
CA ASP A 22 -13.44 -26.05 -13.94
C ASP A 22 -13.94 -25.64 -12.55
N SER A 23 -13.23 -24.73 -11.94
CA SER A 23 -13.56 -24.18 -10.63
C SER A 23 -13.88 -22.70 -10.78
N LEU A 24 -14.95 -22.29 -10.11
CA LEU A 24 -15.53 -20.95 -10.24
C LEU A 24 -14.57 -19.87 -9.72
N PRO A 25 -14.50 -18.68 -10.37
CA PRO A 25 -13.73 -17.55 -9.88
C PRO A 25 -14.17 -17.17 -8.47
N CYS A 26 -13.20 -16.88 -7.62
CA CYS A 26 -13.43 -16.45 -6.25
C CYS A 26 -12.98 -15.00 -6.09
N THR A 27 -13.86 -14.16 -5.54
CA THR A 27 -13.53 -12.79 -5.17
C THR A 27 -13.64 -12.65 -3.67
N THR A 28 -12.55 -12.26 -3.04
CA THR A 28 -12.52 -11.93 -1.61
C THR A 28 -12.38 -10.44 -1.46
N SER A 29 -13.33 -9.81 -0.78
CA SER A 29 -13.29 -8.38 -0.46
C SER A 29 -13.20 -8.18 1.05
N ALA A 30 -12.36 -7.25 1.46
CA ALA A 30 -12.20 -6.87 2.85
C ALA A 30 -12.27 -5.36 2.99
N TYR A 31 -12.91 -4.89 4.05
CA TYR A 31 -13.05 -3.48 4.35
C TYR A 31 -12.61 -3.23 5.78
N HIS A 32 -11.72 -2.27 5.96
CA HIS A 32 -11.10 -1.97 7.26
C HIS A 32 -11.18 -0.49 7.55
N ILE A 33 -11.29 -0.18 8.81
CA ILE A 33 -11.02 1.14 9.37
C ILE A 33 -9.83 1.03 10.30
N GLY A 34 -9.02 2.07 10.35
CA GLY A 34 -7.83 2.12 11.17
C GLY A 34 -7.69 3.46 11.87
N VAL A 35 -7.02 3.43 13.00
CA VAL A 35 -6.65 4.60 13.78
C VAL A 35 -5.29 4.38 14.42
N GLY A 36 -4.50 5.45 14.52
CA GLY A 36 -3.22 5.38 15.22
C GLY A 36 -2.33 6.60 15.01
N PRO A 37 -1.15 6.59 15.63
CA PRO A 37 -0.23 7.71 15.58
C PRO A 37 0.37 7.90 14.19
N MET A 38 0.55 9.17 13.85
CA MET A 38 1.24 9.60 12.64
C MET A 38 2.32 10.63 12.96
N ASN A 39 3.35 10.64 12.12
CA ASN A 39 4.42 11.63 12.15
C ASN A 39 4.67 12.12 10.72
N VAL A 40 4.58 13.41 10.52
CA VAL A 40 4.70 14.08 9.23
C VAL A 40 5.80 15.14 9.31
N LEU A 41 6.60 15.23 8.26
CA LEU A 41 7.53 16.30 7.99
C LEU A 41 7.46 16.64 6.52
N ASP A 42 7.25 17.89 6.19
CA ASP A 42 7.47 18.42 4.85
C ASP A 42 8.18 19.76 4.92
N THR A 43 9.47 19.75 4.53
CA THR A 43 10.33 20.95 4.64
C THR A 43 9.97 22.05 3.62
N TYR A 44 8.98 21.82 2.76
CA TYR A 44 8.38 22.89 1.97
C TYR A 44 7.46 23.77 2.83
N LEU A 45 6.74 23.19 3.80
CA LEU A 45 5.81 23.89 4.68
C LEU A 45 6.50 24.36 5.96
N SER A 46 7.17 23.44 6.66
CA SER A 46 7.84 23.70 7.94
C SER A 46 9.07 22.82 8.12
N GLN A 47 10.06 23.29 8.85
CA GLN A 47 11.21 22.48 9.28
C GLN A 47 10.89 21.62 10.50
N GLU A 48 9.75 21.84 11.13
CA GLU A 48 9.28 21.10 12.30
C GLU A 48 8.57 19.80 11.91
N LYS A 49 8.52 18.87 12.85
CA LYS A 49 7.78 17.61 12.71
C LYS A 49 6.43 17.75 13.38
N PHE A 50 5.41 17.34 12.68
CA PHE A 50 4.05 17.28 13.19
C PHE A 50 3.68 15.86 13.57
N THR A 51 3.05 15.70 14.72
CA THR A 51 2.62 14.40 15.24
C THR A 51 1.16 14.46 15.66
N GLY A 52 0.45 13.36 15.54
CA GLY A 52 -0.96 13.33 15.92
C GLY A 52 -1.62 12.01 15.60
N THR A 53 -2.94 12.06 15.42
CA THR A 53 -3.75 10.88 15.15
C THR A 53 -4.22 10.86 13.69
N GLY A 54 -4.02 9.72 13.04
CA GLY A 54 -4.53 9.46 11.71
C GLY A 54 -5.63 8.41 11.69
N PHE A 55 -6.53 8.57 10.73
CA PHE A 55 -7.59 7.62 10.39
C PHE A 55 -7.34 7.07 9.02
N THR A 56 -7.55 5.76 8.85
CA THR A 56 -7.36 5.08 7.56
C THR A 56 -8.59 4.24 7.24
N PHE A 57 -9.06 4.35 5.99
CA PHE A 57 -9.96 3.39 5.39
C PHE A 57 -9.19 2.58 4.36
N LEU A 58 -9.30 1.25 4.42
CA LEU A 58 -8.66 0.33 3.49
C LEU A 58 -9.69 -0.65 2.94
N SER A 59 -9.85 -0.67 1.61
CA SER A 59 -10.59 -1.70 0.89
C SER A 59 -9.60 -2.58 0.13
N ASP A 60 -9.71 -3.88 0.30
CA ASP A 60 -8.86 -4.89 -0.33
C ASP A 60 -9.74 -5.84 -1.13
N THR A 61 -9.40 -6.10 -2.39
CA THR A 61 -10.14 -7.03 -3.26
C THR A 61 -9.16 -7.97 -3.96
N GLU A 62 -9.34 -9.25 -3.74
CA GLU A 62 -8.53 -10.33 -4.29
C GLU A 62 -9.35 -11.12 -5.31
N TYR A 63 -8.81 -11.24 -6.52
CA TYR A 63 -9.39 -12.03 -7.61
C TYR A 63 -8.56 -13.29 -7.83
N GLU A 64 -9.10 -14.41 -7.44
CA GLU A 64 -8.46 -15.71 -7.58
C GLU A 64 -9.27 -16.62 -8.49
N ARG A 65 -8.57 -17.33 -9.39
CA ARG A 65 -9.16 -18.41 -10.19
C ARG A 65 -8.61 -19.72 -9.67
N PRO A 66 -9.47 -20.59 -9.13
CA PRO A 66 -9.06 -21.91 -8.68
C PRO A 66 -8.34 -22.69 -9.81
N GLY A 67 -7.28 -23.40 -9.44
CA GLY A 67 -6.39 -24.08 -10.39
C GLY A 67 -5.37 -23.19 -11.09
N ARG A 68 -5.42 -21.87 -10.93
CA ARG A 68 -4.39 -20.96 -11.42
C ARG A 68 -3.54 -20.45 -10.27
N ARG A 69 -2.23 -20.34 -10.50
CA ARG A 69 -1.27 -19.80 -9.52
C ARG A 69 -1.19 -18.27 -9.50
N TRP A 70 -1.85 -17.62 -10.47
CA TRP A 70 -1.84 -16.17 -10.58
C TRP A 70 -3.13 -15.57 -10.03
N MET A 71 -2.98 -14.59 -9.14
CA MET A 71 -4.07 -13.79 -8.61
C MET A 71 -3.84 -12.31 -8.86
N THR A 72 -4.91 -11.54 -8.83
CA THR A 72 -4.87 -10.07 -8.90
C THR A 72 -5.37 -9.51 -7.60
N VAL A 73 -4.68 -8.52 -7.06
CA VAL A 73 -5.07 -7.80 -5.85
C VAL A 73 -5.21 -6.33 -6.17
N MET A 74 -6.30 -5.73 -5.70
CA MET A 74 -6.56 -4.29 -5.79
C MET A 74 -6.83 -3.77 -4.39
N GLN A 75 -6.20 -2.65 -4.03
CA GLN A 75 -6.44 -2.00 -2.74
C GLN A 75 -6.70 -0.51 -2.97
N HIS A 76 -7.61 0.05 -2.16
CA HIS A 76 -7.90 1.46 -2.06
C HIS A 76 -7.65 1.87 -0.61
N GLN A 77 -6.78 2.83 -0.39
CA GLN A 77 -6.45 3.36 0.92
C GLN A 77 -6.76 4.86 0.93
N ALA A 78 -7.64 5.29 1.81
CA ALA A 78 -7.85 6.70 2.10
C ALA A 78 -7.34 6.97 3.52
N ARG A 79 -6.60 8.06 3.70
CA ARG A 79 -6.04 8.47 4.98
C ARG A 79 -6.32 9.93 5.23
N PHE A 80 -6.59 10.25 6.49
CA PHE A 80 -6.75 11.61 6.99
C PHE A 80 -6.13 11.73 8.37
N SER A 81 -5.41 12.80 8.66
CA SER A 81 -4.80 13.02 9.96
C SER A 81 -4.86 14.47 10.41
N MET A 82 -4.91 14.65 11.72
CA MET A 82 -4.80 15.91 12.44
C MET A 82 -3.53 15.87 13.28
N LEU A 83 -2.67 16.83 13.08
CA LEU A 83 -1.30 16.81 13.57
C LEU A 83 -0.98 18.17 14.21
N HIS A 84 -0.12 18.14 15.23
CA HIS A 84 0.36 19.32 15.94
C HIS A 84 1.89 19.32 15.94
N ASP A 85 2.49 20.49 16.01
CA ASP A 85 3.91 20.64 16.23
C ASP A 85 4.28 20.26 17.68
N ARG A 86 5.57 20.27 18.00
CA ARG A 86 6.06 19.89 19.32
C ARG A 86 5.57 20.84 20.43
N THR A 87 5.28 22.09 20.10
CA THR A 87 4.91 23.15 21.05
C THR A 87 3.40 23.35 21.14
N ASP A 88 2.64 22.60 20.33
CA ASP A 88 1.17 22.72 20.24
C ASP A 88 0.72 24.13 19.83
N THR A 89 1.50 24.76 18.97
CA THR A 89 1.25 26.13 18.48
C THR A 89 0.85 26.15 17.01
N GLU A 90 1.20 25.11 16.26
CA GLU A 90 0.86 24.97 14.85
C GLU A 90 0.15 23.65 14.57
N ASP A 91 -0.84 23.70 13.70
CA ASP A 91 -1.66 22.54 13.29
C ASP A 91 -1.45 22.23 11.81
N GLU A 92 -1.37 20.93 11.52
CA GLU A 92 -1.39 20.41 10.15
C GLU A 92 -2.51 19.40 9.94
N LEU A 93 -3.14 19.49 8.76
CA LEU A 93 -4.05 18.49 8.23
C LEU A 93 -3.35 17.74 7.10
N GLU A 94 -3.39 16.42 7.13
CA GLU A 94 -2.92 15.58 6.03
C GLU A 94 -4.07 14.74 5.51
N GLY A 95 -4.21 14.67 4.19
CA GLY A 95 -5.16 13.80 3.52
C GLY A 95 -4.54 13.15 2.30
N ALA A 96 -4.75 11.84 2.14
CA ALA A 96 -4.22 11.11 1.00
C ALA A 96 -5.16 9.98 0.55
N TYR A 97 -5.10 9.69 -0.74
CA TYR A 97 -5.71 8.53 -1.34
C TYR A 97 -4.69 7.79 -2.19
N ASP A 98 -4.56 6.49 -1.95
CA ASP A 98 -3.68 5.58 -2.64
C ASP A 98 -4.46 4.44 -3.28
N PHE A 99 -4.18 4.16 -4.54
CA PHE A 99 -4.67 3.00 -5.27
C PHE A 99 -3.51 2.06 -5.58
N TYR A 100 -3.72 0.78 -5.29
CA TYR A 100 -2.76 -0.27 -5.56
C TYR A 100 -3.39 -1.35 -6.43
N VAL A 101 -2.69 -1.77 -7.47
CA VAL A 101 -3.07 -2.93 -8.27
C VAL A 101 -1.85 -3.81 -8.53
N GLY A 102 -1.98 -5.10 -8.30
CA GLY A 102 -0.85 -6.03 -8.43
C GLY A 102 -1.23 -7.41 -8.91
N ARG A 103 -0.22 -8.09 -9.46
CA ARG A 103 -0.30 -9.50 -9.85
C ARG A 103 0.68 -10.31 -9.01
N TYR A 104 0.19 -11.42 -8.48
CA TYR A 104 0.92 -12.29 -7.59
C TYR A 104 0.94 -13.72 -8.09
N TYR A 105 2.07 -14.37 -7.91
CA TYR A 105 2.23 -15.80 -8.12
C TYR A 105 2.19 -16.52 -6.79
N THR A 106 1.28 -17.48 -6.64
CA THR A 106 1.08 -18.23 -5.40
C THR A 106 1.96 -19.46 -5.35
N LEU A 107 2.71 -19.58 -4.26
CA LEU A 107 3.54 -20.71 -3.90
C LEU A 107 2.90 -21.41 -2.70
N ASN A 108 2.42 -22.63 -2.89
CA ASN A 108 1.88 -23.44 -1.79
C ASN A 108 3.04 -24.11 -1.06
N VAL A 109 3.20 -23.76 0.21
CA VAL A 109 4.23 -24.29 1.10
C VAL A 109 3.54 -25.05 2.23
N LEU A 110 4.20 -26.05 2.81
CA LEU A 110 3.69 -26.83 3.96
C LEU A 110 2.28 -27.38 3.75
N ARG A 111 2.03 -28.12 2.67
CA ARG A 111 0.75 -28.77 2.37
C ARG A 111 -0.46 -27.82 2.44
N SER A 112 -0.31 -26.61 1.90
CA SER A 112 -1.34 -25.55 1.88
C SER A 112 -1.68 -24.90 3.23
N THR A 113 -0.94 -25.19 4.28
CA THR A 113 -1.10 -24.47 5.56
C THR A 113 -0.45 -23.08 5.50
N LEU A 114 0.67 -22.97 4.77
CA LEU A 114 1.36 -21.72 4.49
C LEU A 114 1.29 -21.44 2.98
N ASN A 115 0.69 -20.35 2.61
CA ASN A 115 0.69 -19.82 1.24
C ASN A 115 1.59 -18.59 1.18
N ALA A 116 2.61 -18.64 0.33
CA ALA A 116 3.45 -17.49 0.03
C ALA A 116 3.08 -16.96 -1.38
N GLN A 117 3.08 -15.67 -1.54
CA GLN A 117 2.76 -15.00 -2.81
C GLN A 117 3.82 -13.94 -3.08
N LEU A 118 4.39 -13.98 -4.27
CA LEU A 118 5.35 -12.99 -4.73
C LEU A 118 4.79 -12.30 -5.96
N GLY A 119 4.92 -11.00 -6.00
CA GLY A 119 4.34 -10.23 -7.07
C GLY A 119 4.94 -8.86 -7.25
N CYS A 120 4.28 -8.09 -8.09
CA CYS A 120 4.59 -6.70 -8.34
C CYS A 120 3.29 -5.90 -8.36
N ARG A 121 3.32 -4.70 -7.80
CA ARG A 121 2.22 -3.75 -7.72
C ARG A 121 2.58 -2.44 -8.39
N LEU A 122 1.58 -1.81 -8.97
CA LEU A 122 1.56 -0.38 -9.24
C LEU A 122 0.80 0.31 -8.11
N ASN A 123 1.35 1.39 -7.60
CA ASN A 123 0.71 2.28 -6.65
C ASN A 123 0.65 3.68 -7.27
N GLY A 124 -0.53 4.25 -7.32
CA GLY A 124 -0.74 5.65 -7.65
C GLY A 124 -1.42 6.34 -6.47
N GLY A 125 -0.87 7.46 -6.03
CA GLY A 125 -1.40 8.20 -4.89
C GLY A 125 -1.46 9.69 -5.14
N ALA A 126 -2.44 10.33 -4.52
CA ALA A 126 -2.59 11.77 -4.47
C ALA A 126 -3.02 12.22 -3.07
N GLY A 127 -2.57 13.38 -2.64
CA GLY A 127 -2.88 13.90 -1.31
C GLY A 127 -2.45 15.35 -1.13
N PHE A 128 -2.61 15.83 0.08
CA PHE A 128 -2.21 17.16 0.48
C PHE A 128 -1.74 17.17 1.94
N ILE A 129 -0.95 18.16 2.27
CA ILE A 129 -0.66 18.58 3.64
C ILE A 129 -0.99 20.06 3.69
N ASP A 130 -1.71 20.50 4.71
CA ASP A 130 -2.13 21.88 4.91
C ASP A 130 -1.75 22.31 6.34
N ASN A 131 -0.79 23.24 6.44
CA ASN A 131 -0.44 23.89 7.71
C ASN A 131 -1.41 25.04 7.95
N THR A 132 -2.41 24.81 8.79
CA THR A 132 -3.52 25.75 9.03
C THR A 132 -3.08 27.01 9.76
N SER A 133 -1.89 27.03 10.32
CA SER A 133 -1.31 28.16 11.04
C SER A 133 -0.44 29.06 10.14
N ASN A 134 -0.11 28.61 8.93
CA ASN A 134 0.71 29.34 7.98
C ASN A 134 -0.13 30.12 6.95
N SER A 135 -0.01 31.43 6.91
CA SER A 135 -0.74 32.28 5.95
C SER A 135 -0.10 32.38 4.57
N ASN A 136 1.17 31.98 4.43
CA ASN A 136 1.92 32.04 3.18
C ASN A 136 2.33 30.65 2.71
N ASN A 137 1.79 30.18 1.58
CA ASN A 137 1.96 28.80 1.08
C ASN A 137 1.56 27.73 2.13
N PRO A 138 0.31 27.72 2.60
CA PRO A 138 -0.08 26.80 3.68
C PRO A 138 -0.17 25.34 3.24
N ALA A 139 -0.29 25.07 1.95
CA ALA A 139 -0.60 23.75 1.43
C ALA A 139 0.48 23.18 0.51
N GLN A 140 0.72 21.89 0.64
CA GLN A 140 1.56 21.07 -0.23
C GLN A 140 0.73 19.98 -0.87
N ALA A 141 0.67 19.95 -2.21
CA ALA A 141 0.09 18.85 -2.97
C ALA A 141 1.11 17.70 -3.07
N ARG A 142 0.62 16.50 -3.01
CA ARG A 142 1.41 15.27 -3.16
C ARG A 142 0.80 14.41 -4.25
N ALA A 143 1.64 13.91 -5.14
CA ALA A 143 1.24 12.90 -6.12
C ALA A 143 2.43 12.00 -6.42
N HIS A 144 2.16 10.71 -6.59
CA HIS A 144 3.20 9.76 -6.94
C HIS A 144 2.66 8.57 -7.73
N LEU A 145 3.56 7.93 -8.46
CA LEU A 145 3.32 6.64 -9.13
C LEU A 145 4.54 5.76 -8.91
N ASN A 146 4.34 4.60 -8.31
CA ASN A 146 5.42 3.70 -7.91
C ASN A 146 5.24 2.28 -8.48
N LEU A 147 6.33 1.65 -8.84
CA LEU A 147 6.43 0.22 -9.09
C LEU A 147 7.03 -0.45 -7.86
N MET A 148 6.32 -1.43 -7.30
CA MET A 148 6.59 -2.03 -6.00
C MET A 148 6.64 -3.55 -6.11
N PRO A 149 7.80 -4.22 -6.00
CA PRO A 149 7.82 -5.63 -5.62
C PRO A 149 7.09 -5.80 -4.29
N SER A 150 6.34 -6.89 -4.21
CA SER A 150 5.48 -7.19 -3.07
C SER A 150 5.54 -8.66 -2.73
N ALA A 151 5.56 -8.94 -1.44
CA ALA A 151 5.50 -10.29 -0.90
C ALA A 151 4.35 -10.41 0.09
N ARG A 152 3.60 -11.52 0.00
CA ARG A 152 2.50 -11.84 0.91
C ARG A 152 2.68 -13.25 1.46
N ALA A 153 2.30 -13.46 2.70
CA ALA A 153 2.25 -14.77 3.34
C ALA A 153 0.94 -14.94 4.11
N SER A 154 0.38 -16.12 4.06
CA SER A 154 -0.85 -16.45 4.77
C SER A 154 -0.70 -17.81 5.44
N TYR A 155 -0.85 -17.84 6.77
CA TYR A 155 -0.78 -19.04 7.59
C TYR A 155 -2.12 -19.35 8.25
N GLY A 156 -2.73 -20.47 7.85
CA GLY A 156 -4.02 -20.94 8.37
C GLY A 156 -3.84 -21.87 9.56
N PHE A 157 -4.62 -21.67 10.63
CA PHE A 157 -4.63 -22.51 11.82
C PHE A 157 -6.01 -22.51 12.47
N THR A 158 -6.21 -23.42 13.43
CA THR A 158 -7.45 -23.47 14.23
C THR A 158 -7.10 -23.22 15.69
N LEU A 159 -7.76 -22.24 16.29
CA LEU A 159 -7.63 -21.93 17.71
C LEU A 159 -9.03 -21.76 18.32
N LEU A 160 -9.26 -22.32 19.52
CA LEU A 160 -10.57 -22.30 20.22
C LEU A 160 -11.74 -22.78 19.35
N LYS A 161 -11.50 -23.82 18.53
CA LYS A 161 -12.44 -24.39 17.55
C LYS A 161 -12.90 -23.41 16.46
N ARG A 162 -12.20 -22.31 16.29
CA ARG A 162 -12.46 -21.34 15.22
C ARG A 162 -11.34 -21.38 14.18
N PRO A 163 -11.67 -21.32 12.89
CA PRO A 163 -10.66 -21.16 11.85
C PRO A 163 -10.07 -19.75 11.93
N MET A 164 -8.76 -19.66 11.91
CA MET A 164 -8.02 -18.40 11.90
C MET A 164 -6.96 -18.41 10.79
N ALA A 165 -6.59 -17.24 10.31
CA ALA A 165 -5.47 -17.08 9.40
C ALA A 165 -4.70 -15.79 9.70
N LEU A 166 -3.39 -15.91 9.78
CA LEU A 166 -2.48 -14.78 9.90
C LEU A 166 -2.00 -14.41 8.51
N HIS A 167 -2.13 -13.14 8.14
CA HIS A 167 -1.69 -12.60 6.86
C HIS A 167 -0.61 -11.55 7.10
N TYR A 168 0.47 -11.62 6.34
CA TYR A 168 1.50 -10.61 6.29
C TYR A 168 1.70 -10.16 4.84
N GLU A 169 1.82 -8.87 4.63
CA GLU A 169 2.11 -8.25 3.33
C GLU A 169 3.22 -7.21 3.52
N LEU A 170 4.18 -7.20 2.59
CA LEU A 170 5.26 -6.23 2.52
C LEU A 170 5.38 -5.70 1.10
N ASP A 171 5.33 -4.38 0.96
CA ASP A 171 5.47 -3.65 -0.30
C ASP A 171 6.69 -2.73 -0.22
N LEU A 172 7.53 -2.74 -1.27
CA LEU A 172 8.77 -1.95 -1.34
C LEU A 172 8.76 -1.11 -2.62
N PRO A 173 8.44 0.20 -2.58
CA PRO A 173 8.60 1.08 -3.74
C PRO A 173 10.07 1.11 -4.20
N LEU A 174 10.38 0.57 -5.37
CA LEU A 174 11.75 0.54 -5.89
C LEU A 174 12.04 1.69 -6.85
N VAL A 175 11.10 1.97 -7.73
CA VAL A 175 11.19 3.05 -8.72
C VAL A 175 9.83 3.69 -8.88
N GLY A 176 9.84 4.99 -9.17
CA GLY A 176 8.62 5.74 -9.37
C GLY A 176 8.87 7.14 -9.88
N ILE A 177 7.82 7.92 -9.90
CA ILE A 177 7.83 9.35 -10.12
C ILE A 177 6.99 10.02 -9.05
N MET A 178 7.37 11.21 -8.64
CA MET A 178 6.59 12.01 -7.72
C MET A 178 6.55 13.47 -8.13
N PHE A 179 5.48 14.15 -7.75
CA PHE A 179 5.41 15.60 -7.82
C PHE A 179 6.11 16.20 -6.60
N SER A 180 6.96 17.17 -6.83
CA SER A 180 7.63 17.97 -5.80
C SER A 180 7.93 19.36 -6.36
N PRO A 181 7.53 20.45 -5.69
CA PRO A 181 8.07 21.77 -6.03
C PRO A 181 9.58 21.79 -5.77
N ASN A 182 10.26 22.79 -6.34
CA ASN A 182 11.62 23.10 -5.95
C ASN A 182 11.65 23.88 -4.63
N TYR A 183 12.76 23.83 -3.93
CA TYR A 183 12.93 24.65 -2.73
C TYR A 183 12.71 26.13 -3.04
N GLY A 184 11.79 26.79 -2.31
CA GLY A 184 11.42 28.19 -2.52
C GLY A 184 10.51 28.48 -3.70
N GLN A 185 10.13 27.49 -4.50
CA GLN A 185 9.18 27.64 -5.62
C GLN A 185 7.75 27.67 -5.10
N SER A 186 6.98 28.69 -5.49
CA SER A 186 5.57 28.80 -5.13
C SER A 186 4.64 28.07 -6.12
N TYR A 187 3.47 27.66 -5.66
CA TYR A 187 2.42 27.10 -6.54
C TYR A 187 1.94 28.08 -7.60
N TYR A 188 2.00 29.39 -7.32
CA TYR A 188 1.73 30.44 -8.30
C TYR A 188 2.70 30.38 -9.47
N GLU A 189 4.00 30.19 -9.20
CA GLU A 189 5.01 30.05 -10.26
C GLU A 189 4.81 28.80 -11.08
N ILE A 190 4.43 27.69 -10.45
CA ILE A 190 4.17 26.43 -11.15
C ILE A 190 2.94 26.56 -12.04
N PHE A 191 1.77 26.90 -11.47
CA PHE A 191 0.49 26.77 -12.17
C PHE A 191 0.07 28.01 -12.94
N ASN A 192 0.44 29.23 -12.50
CA ASN A 192 0.04 30.46 -13.17
C ASN A 192 1.12 30.98 -14.15
N ARG A 193 2.40 30.80 -13.83
CA ARG A 193 3.50 31.21 -14.70
C ARG A 193 4.01 30.10 -15.60
N GLY A 194 3.56 28.85 -15.38
CA GLY A 194 3.95 27.70 -16.19
C GLY A 194 5.40 27.26 -15.97
N ASN A 195 5.99 27.57 -14.83
CA ASN A 195 7.34 27.13 -14.49
C ASN A 195 7.29 25.70 -13.92
N TYR A 196 7.32 24.70 -14.81
CA TYR A 196 7.26 23.27 -14.46
C TYR A 196 8.63 22.61 -14.34
N ASP A 197 9.70 23.38 -14.23
CA ASP A 197 11.05 22.83 -14.22
C ASP A 197 11.25 21.88 -13.03
N HIS A 198 11.59 20.62 -13.33
CA HIS A 198 11.89 19.55 -12.36
C HIS A 198 10.80 19.29 -11.30
N ASN A 199 9.53 19.62 -11.57
CA ASN A 199 8.45 19.33 -10.61
C ASN A 199 7.97 17.87 -10.65
N ILE A 200 8.26 17.13 -11.73
CA ILE A 200 8.06 15.67 -11.77
C ILE A 200 9.43 15.02 -11.65
N VAL A 201 9.66 14.38 -10.53
CA VAL A 201 10.97 13.84 -10.16
C VAL A 201 10.94 12.31 -10.19
N PRO A 202 11.84 11.65 -10.93
CA PRO A 202 12.02 10.22 -10.82
C PRO A 202 12.56 9.87 -9.44
N THR A 203 11.97 8.83 -8.83
CA THR A 203 12.34 8.34 -7.51
C THR A 203 12.87 6.92 -7.59
N THR A 204 13.78 6.60 -6.68
CA THR A 204 14.32 5.26 -6.48
C THR A 204 14.27 4.96 -4.99
N PHE A 205 14.52 3.71 -4.62
CA PHE A 205 14.63 3.33 -3.20
C PHE A 205 15.71 4.12 -2.44
N ILE A 206 16.71 4.68 -3.14
CA ILE A 206 17.75 5.53 -2.51
C ILE A 206 17.23 6.94 -2.23
N SER A 207 16.52 7.57 -3.18
CA SER A 207 15.99 8.93 -3.02
C SER A 207 14.67 8.97 -2.22
N ALA A 208 13.91 7.87 -2.21
CA ALA A 208 12.64 7.71 -1.52
C ALA A 208 12.53 6.33 -0.84
N PRO A 209 13.35 6.05 0.20
CA PRO A 209 13.38 4.74 0.86
C PRO A 209 12.10 4.54 1.68
N SER A 210 11.08 4.04 1.02
CA SER A 210 9.74 3.84 1.57
C SER A 210 9.42 2.35 1.66
N PHE A 211 8.55 1.97 2.58
CA PHE A 211 7.97 0.63 2.63
C PHE A 211 6.60 0.66 3.30
N ARG A 212 5.77 -0.31 2.95
CA ARG A 212 4.45 -0.50 3.54
C ARG A 212 4.32 -1.95 3.97
N GLN A 213 3.77 -2.18 5.16
CA GLN A 213 3.55 -3.52 5.69
C GLN A 213 2.19 -3.65 6.35
N GLN A 214 1.62 -4.83 6.25
CA GLN A 214 0.37 -5.20 6.92
C GLN A 214 0.55 -6.52 7.64
N LEU A 215 0.09 -6.59 8.89
CA LEU A 215 -0.02 -7.83 9.66
C LEU A 215 -1.46 -7.95 10.14
N MET A 216 -2.19 -8.90 9.60
CA MET A 216 -3.63 -9.05 9.81
C MET A 216 -3.98 -10.45 10.30
N LEU A 217 -4.83 -10.54 11.33
CA LEU A 217 -5.42 -11.78 11.83
C LEU A 217 -6.88 -11.86 11.39
N ASN A 218 -7.20 -12.87 10.62
CA ASN A 218 -8.57 -13.25 10.28
C ASN A 218 -9.13 -14.21 11.33
N VAL A 219 -10.32 -13.93 11.83
CA VAL A 219 -11.04 -14.77 12.78
C VAL A 219 -12.41 -15.10 12.20
N GLY A 220 -12.66 -16.39 11.89
CA GLY A 220 -13.94 -16.86 11.40
C GLY A 220 -15.02 -16.76 12.48
N LEU A 221 -15.98 -15.85 12.31
CA LEU A 221 -17.12 -15.69 13.22
C LEU A 221 -18.28 -16.59 12.83
N SER A 222 -18.52 -16.74 11.53
CA SER A 222 -19.56 -17.61 10.97
C SER A 222 -19.11 -18.14 9.59
N LYS A 223 -19.93 -18.98 8.96
CA LYS A 223 -19.67 -19.54 7.61
C LYS A 223 -19.52 -18.44 6.52
N ARG A 224 -20.04 -17.22 6.76
CA ARG A 224 -20.07 -16.12 5.78
C ARG A 224 -19.38 -14.85 6.26
N LEU A 225 -19.01 -14.76 7.53
CA LEU A 225 -18.44 -13.57 8.14
C LEU A 225 -17.12 -13.90 8.82
N THR A 226 -16.08 -13.21 8.39
CA THR A 226 -14.76 -13.23 9.01
C THR A 226 -14.43 -11.82 9.48
N MET A 227 -14.07 -11.69 10.74
CA MET A 227 -13.49 -10.44 11.26
C MET A 227 -12.00 -10.44 10.97
N ARG A 228 -11.46 -9.26 10.63
CA ARG A 228 -10.03 -9.04 10.46
C ARG A 228 -9.58 -7.95 11.39
N ILE A 229 -8.53 -8.19 12.16
CA ILE A 229 -7.88 -7.22 13.03
C ILE A 229 -6.40 -7.23 12.77
N GLY A 230 -5.72 -6.11 12.95
CA GLY A 230 -4.28 -6.11 12.76
C GLY A 230 -3.65 -4.74 12.75
N TYR A 231 -2.52 -4.65 12.07
CA TYR A 231 -1.66 -3.49 12.00
C TYR A 231 -1.31 -3.17 10.55
N LEU A 232 -1.34 -1.88 10.22
CA LEU A 232 -0.83 -1.30 9.00
C LEU A 232 0.26 -0.30 9.36
N GLY A 233 1.47 -0.54 8.85
CA GLY A 233 2.58 0.42 8.89
C GLY A 233 2.83 0.96 7.49
N ASP A 234 2.75 2.28 7.31
CA ASP A 234 3.01 2.95 6.03
C ASP A 234 4.08 4.02 6.25
N TYR A 235 5.24 3.82 5.64
CA TYR A 235 6.42 4.65 5.83
C TYR A 235 6.86 5.21 4.49
N GLN A 236 6.43 6.43 4.22
CA GLN A 236 6.75 7.17 3.01
C GLN A 236 7.79 8.23 3.34
N GLN A 237 8.87 8.26 2.60
CA GLN A 237 9.86 9.32 2.73
C GLN A 237 10.55 9.60 1.39
N ALA A 238 10.99 10.84 1.21
CA ALA A 238 11.74 11.25 0.04
C ALA A 238 12.67 12.43 0.37
N LYS A 239 13.77 12.50 -0.37
CA LYS A 239 14.65 13.68 -0.41
C LYS A 239 14.90 14.03 -1.87
N VAL A 240 14.13 14.98 -2.37
CA VAL A 240 14.15 15.43 -3.76
C VAL A 240 14.02 16.95 -3.83
N ASN A 241 14.52 17.58 -4.88
CA ASN A 241 14.44 19.03 -5.09
C ASN A 241 14.91 19.87 -3.89
N ASN A 242 15.90 19.39 -3.14
CA ASN A 242 16.38 19.97 -1.87
C ASN A 242 15.32 20.03 -0.76
N LEU A 243 14.19 19.34 -0.93
CA LEU A 243 13.15 19.15 0.06
C LEU A 243 13.25 17.76 0.67
N LYS A 244 13.00 17.67 1.98
CA LYS A 244 12.88 16.44 2.73
C LYS A 244 11.45 16.28 3.20
N GLN A 245 10.89 15.13 2.94
CA GLN A 245 9.53 14.80 3.39
C GLN A 245 9.46 13.38 3.93
N HIS A 246 8.61 13.17 4.94
CA HIS A 246 8.19 11.84 5.37
C HIS A 246 6.78 11.85 5.94
N ILE A 247 6.11 10.72 5.80
CA ILE A 247 4.89 10.36 6.51
C ILE A 247 5.10 8.96 7.08
N TYR A 248 5.04 8.83 8.40
CA TYR A 248 5.09 7.56 9.11
C TYR A 248 3.76 7.35 9.80
N ALA A 249 3.03 6.33 9.36
CA ALA A 249 1.73 5.97 9.90
C ALA A 249 1.78 4.58 10.54
N HIS A 250 1.31 4.50 11.78
CA HIS A 250 1.13 3.26 12.52
C HIS A 250 -0.36 3.12 12.84
N GLN A 251 -1.06 2.21 12.17
CA GLN A 251 -2.50 2.10 12.30
C GLN A 251 -2.92 0.75 12.87
N PHE A 252 -3.71 0.76 13.93
CA PHE A 252 -4.47 -0.41 14.34
C PHE A 252 -5.70 -0.52 13.44
N MET A 253 -5.90 -1.70 12.84
CA MET A 253 -6.93 -1.95 11.84
C MET A 253 -7.96 -2.94 12.37
N ILE A 254 -9.23 -2.66 12.10
CA ILE A 254 -10.33 -3.60 12.30
C ILE A 254 -11.23 -3.60 11.07
N GLY A 255 -11.74 -4.76 10.69
CA GLY A 255 -12.55 -4.88 9.49
C GLY A 255 -13.27 -6.20 9.35
N ILE A 256 -13.92 -6.33 8.22
CA ILE A 256 -14.68 -7.52 7.82
C ILE A 256 -14.18 -8.04 6.48
N VAL A 257 -14.19 -9.36 6.33
CA VAL A 257 -13.83 -10.05 5.09
C VAL A 257 -15.03 -10.82 4.59
N ARG A 258 -15.35 -10.67 3.31
CA ARG A 258 -16.40 -11.39 2.61
C ARG A 258 -15.83 -12.07 1.37
N THR A 259 -16.10 -13.37 1.23
CA THR A 259 -15.73 -14.12 0.03
C THR A 259 -16.99 -14.44 -0.78
N ILE A 260 -16.96 -14.07 -2.06
CA ILE A 260 -18.04 -14.31 -3.02
C ILE A 260 -17.50 -15.26 -4.09
N ARG A 261 -18.20 -16.39 -4.27
CA ARG A 261 -17.98 -17.29 -5.40
C ARG A 261 -19.01 -16.96 -6.48
N VAL A 262 -18.53 -16.60 -7.67
CA VAL A 262 -19.43 -16.29 -8.79
C VAL A 262 -19.88 -17.61 -9.39
N LEU A 263 -21.15 -17.95 -9.19
CA LEU A 263 -21.81 -19.02 -9.94
C LEU A 263 -22.10 -18.47 -11.35
N ASN A 264 -21.44 -19.01 -12.36
CA ASN A 264 -21.87 -18.74 -13.74
C ASN A 264 -23.11 -19.61 -13.98
N ASP A 265 -24.30 -19.01 -13.92
CA ASP A 265 -25.47 -19.58 -14.56
C ASP A 265 -25.20 -19.62 -16.07
N LYS A 266 -25.01 -20.83 -16.61
CA LYS A 266 -25.03 -21.10 -18.06
C LYS A 266 -26.45 -21.33 -18.46
#